data_755ff5fff0924d05c194e5facd66a1c2
#
_entry.id   755ff5fff0924d05c194e5facd66a1c2
#
_cell.length_a   1.000
_cell.length_b   1.000
_cell.length_c   1.000
_cell.angle_alpha   90.00
_cell.angle_beta   90.00
_cell.angle_gamma   90.00
#
_symmetry.space_group_name_H-M   'P 1'
#
loop_
_entity.id
_entity.type
_entity.pdbx_description
1 polymer ?
#
loop_
_entity_poly.entity_id
_entity_poly.type
_entity_poly.pdbx_seq_one_letter_code
_entity_poly.pdbx_strand_id
1 'polypeptide(L)'
;MNKIKISPSILSADFSQLGNEIKKLEQAGADLIHVDVMDGHFVPNLTIGPPIIKALRQYSTLPFDVHLMISPVHKYIKDYSDAGADIITIHPEATDNLISSINLIKKLNKKIGVSLNPDTSIDIIKKLLPSVDLVLVMSVYPGFGGQKFIPEVVNKIKELKSIKLKENLKFDIEVDGGIDFDNSKLVVKAGANILVSGTTIFKKNNGNIKKNIEILKSI
;
A
#
# COMPACT_ATOMS: atom_id res chain seq x y z
N MET A 1 9.43 8.05 18.71
CA MET A 1 8.59 8.07 17.48
C MET A 1 8.87 6.79 16.72
N ASN A 2 7.86 6.12 16.20
CA ASN A 2 8.10 4.97 15.32
C ASN A 2 8.76 5.46 14.04
N LYS A 3 9.77 4.73 13.55
CA LYS A 3 10.48 5.04 12.30
C LYS A 3 9.47 4.99 11.13
N ILE A 4 9.43 6.03 10.32
CA ILE A 4 8.60 6.06 9.11
C ILE A 4 9.17 5.07 8.10
N LYS A 5 8.29 4.25 7.52
CA LYS A 5 8.62 3.29 6.46
C LYS A 5 8.22 3.87 5.10
N ILE A 6 9.05 3.64 4.10
CA ILE A 6 8.76 4.02 2.71
C ILE A 6 8.50 2.77 1.88
N SER A 7 7.34 2.76 1.23
CA SER A 7 6.83 1.70 0.34
C SER A 7 6.71 2.26 -1.08
N PRO A 8 7.78 2.26 -1.90
CA PRO A 8 7.71 2.77 -3.26
C PRO A 8 6.74 1.97 -4.12
N SER A 9 5.76 2.66 -4.76
CA SER A 9 4.87 2.00 -5.73
C SER A 9 5.56 1.82 -7.07
N ILE A 10 5.76 0.58 -7.48
CA ILE A 10 6.36 0.24 -8.78
C ILE A 10 5.44 0.55 -9.97
N LEU A 11 4.20 0.96 -9.73
CA LEU A 11 3.31 1.49 -10.78
C LEU A 11 3.91 2.70 -11.52
N SER A 12 4.81 3.44 -10.86
CA SER A 12 5.52 4.60 -11.45
C SER A 12 6.89 4.26 -12.02
N ALA A 13 7.34 3.01 -11.92
CA ALA A 13 8.62 2.54 -12.42
C ALA A 13 8.61 2.29 -13.93
N ASP A 14 9.78 2.06 -14.52
CA ASP A 14 9.89 1.56 -15.90
C ASP A 14 9.53 0.06 -15.93
N PHE A 15 8.36 -0.27 -16.46
CA PHE A 15 7.85 -1.65 -16.55
C PHE A 15 8.74 -2.55 -17.42
N SER A 16 9.52 -1.98 -18.37
CA SER A 16 10.46 -2.76 -19.18
C SER A 16 11.65 -3.27 -18.36
N GLN A 17 11.89 -2.72 -17.16
CA GLN A 17 13.05 -3.00 -16.32
C GLN A 17 12.70 -3.22 -14.84
N LEU A 18 11.47 -3.65 -14.51
CA LEU A 18 10.97 -3.76 -13.13
C LEU A 18 11.95 -4.44 -12.16
N GLY A 19 12.61 -5.53 -12.59
CA GLY A 19 13.60 -6.20 -11.75
C GLY A 19 14.78 -5.29 -11.35
N ASN A 20 15.28 -4.48 -12.28
CA ASN A 20 16.34 -3.52 -12.00
C ASN A 20 15.83 -2.36 -11.12
N GLU A 21 14.62 -1.89 -11.37
CA GLU A 21 14.00 -0.83 -10.57
C GLU A 21 13.84 -1.27 -9.11
N ILE A 22 13.36 -2.50 -8.86
CA ILE A 22 13.24 -3.06 -7.50
C ILE A 22 14.59 -3.16 -6.80
N LYS A 23 15.66 -3.60 -7.48
CA LYS A 23 17.02 -3.60 -6.91
C LYS A 23 17.47 -2.20 -6.51
N LYS A 24 17.22 -1.19 -7.35
CA LYS A 24 17.55 0.21 -7.03
C LYS A 24 16.79 0.70 -5.80
N LEU A 25 15.51 0.34 -5.65
CA LEU A 25 14.70 0.71 -4.49
C LEU A 25 15.27 0.11 -3.19
N GLU A 26 15.62 -1.18 -3.18
CA GLU A 26 16.24 -1.83 -2.03
C GLU A 26 17.59 -1.19 -1.66
N GLN A 27 18.47 -0.97 -2.64
CA GLN A 27 19.76 -0.28 -2.46
C GLN A 27 19.61 1.16 -1.97
N ALA A 28 18.52 1.83 -2.35
CA ALA A 28 18.19 3.17 -1.92
C ALA A 28 17.59 3.23 -0.50
N GLY A 29 17.36 2.06 0.12
CA GLY A 29 16.88 1.96 1.48
C GLY A 29 15.36 2.03 1.61
N ALA A 30 14.58 1.61 0.62
CA ALA A 30 13.15 1.36 0.80
C ALA A 30 12.92 0.34 1.92
N ASP A 31 11.74 0.36 2.54
CA ASP A 31 11.39 -0.58 3.63
C ASP A 31 10.44 -1.69 3.13
N LEU A 32 9.66 -1.41 2.07
CA LEU A 32 8.75 -2.34 1.38
C LEU A 32 8.79 -2.05 -0.13
N ILE A 33 8.16 -2.93 -0.90
CA ILE A 33 7.84 -2.69 -2.32
C ILE A 33 6.33 -2.74 -2.47
N HIS A 34 5.71 -1.62 -2.86
CA HIS A 34 4.27 -1.55 -3.10
C HIS A 34 3.94 -1.97 -4.53
N VAL A 35 3.00 -2.91 -4.65
CA VAL A 35 2.59 -3.51 -5.91
C VAL A 35 1.11 -3.30 -6.14
N ASP A 36 0.76 -2.35 -7.00
CA ASP A 36 -0.61 -2.02 -7.37
C ASP A 36 -1.15 -3.00 -8.42
N VAL A 37 -2.04 -3.88 -7.99
CA VAL A 37 -2.69 -4.88 -8.86
C VAL A 37 -4.07 -4.40 -9.27
N MET A 38 -4.29 -4.31 -10.58
CA MET A 38 -5.54 -3.81 -11.17
C MET A 38 -6.01 -4.73 -12.28
N ASP A 39 -7.33 -4.94 -12.38
CA ASP A 39 -7.95 -5.93 -13.28
C ASP A 39 -8.82 -5.35 -14.41
N GLY A 40 -8.93 -4.01 -14.48
CA GLY A 40 -9.82 -3.34 -15.44
C GLY A 40 -11.32 -3.48 -15.11
N HIS A 41 -11.64 -4.09 -13.95
CA HIS A 41 -13.00 -4.31 -13.49
C HIS A 41 -13.32 -3.53 -12.22
N PHE A 42 -12.53 -3.71 -11.15
CA PHE A 42 -12.67 -2.92 -9.92
C PHE A 42 -12.24 -1.46 -10.15
N VAL A 43 -11.18 -1.27 -10.94
CA VAL A 43 -10.69 0.04 -11.39
C VAL A 43 -10.46 0.03 -12.90
N PRO A 44 -10.57 1.20 -13.60
CA PRO A 44 -10.46 1.26 -15.07
C PRO A 44 -8.99 1.25 -15.55
N ASN A 45 -8.18 0.35 -15.03
CA ASN A 45 -6.78 0.17 -15.40
C ASN A 45 -6.37 -1.30 -15.24
N LEU A 46 -5.37 -1.75 -15.98
CA LEU A 46 -4.77 -3.09 -15.94
C LEU A 46 -3.28 -2.95 -15.63
N THR A 47 -2.76 -3.75 -14.67
CA THR A 47 -1.36 -3.64 -14.29
C THR A 47 -0.64 -5.00 -14.22
N ILE A 48 -0.49 -5.56 -13.02
CA ILE A 48 0.42 -6.66 -12.71
C ILE A 48 -0.37 -7.89 -12.22
N GLY A 49 -0.11 -9.05 -12.82
CA GLY A 49 -0.63 -10.32 -12.36
C GLY A 49 0.37 -11.15 -11.54
N PRO A 50 -0.06 -12.27 -10.93
CA PRO A 50 0.78 -13.15 -10.11
C PRO A 50 2.08 -13.61 -10.78
N PRO A 51 2.12 -13.92 -12.10
CA PRO A 51 3.38 -14.33 -12.76
C PRO A 51 4.45 -13.26 -12.71
N ILE A 52 4.09 -11.98 -12.81
CA ILE A 52 5.04 -10.87 -12.73
C ILE A 52 5.59 -10.75 -11.31
N ILE A 53 4.73 -10.78 -10.28
CA ILE A 53 5.16 -10.72 -8.87
C ILE A 53 6.13 -11.88 -8.58
N LYS A 54 5.80 -13.09 -9.01
CA LYS A 54 6.66 -14.26 -8.85
C LYS A 54 8.02 -14.07 -9.50
N ALA A 55 8.06 -13.53 -10.73
CA ALA A 55 9.32 -13.25 -11.42
C ALA A 55 10.14 -12.16 -10.73
N LEU A 56 9.47 -11.17 -10.11
CA LEU A 56 10.13 -10.06 -9.43
C LEU A 56 10.71 -10.45 -8.06
N ARG A 57 10.18 -11.48 -7.40
CA ARG A 57 10.60 -11.88 -6.04
C ARG A 57 12.09 -12.12 -5.89
N GLN A 58 12.75 -12.65 -6.92
CA GLN A 58 14.20 -12.90 -6.92
C GLN A 58 15.08 -11.63 -6.89
N TYR A 59 14.51 -10.45 -7.16
CA TYR A 59 15.25 -9.19 -7.28
C TYR A 59 15.33 -8.39 -5.98
N SER A 60 14.61 -8.79 -4.91
CA SER A 60 14.63 -8.09 -3.63
C SER A 60 14.27 -9.02 -2.47
N THR A 61 14.83 -8.73 -1.30
CA THR A 61 14.46 -9.37 -0.02
C THR A 61 13.42 -8.59 0.75
N LEU A 62 13.11 -7.36 0.33
CA LEU A 62 12.11 -6.51 0.97
C LEU A 62 10.71 -7.15 0.92
N PRO A 63 9.87 -6.91 1.92
CA PRO A 63 8.48 -7.35 1.86
C PRO A 63 7.75 -6.76 0.64
N PHE A 64 7.01 -7.61 -0.07
CA PHE A 64 6.08 -7.18 -1.11
C PHE A 64 4.71 -6.91 -0.49
N ASP A 65 4.33 -5.64 -0.50
CA ASP A 65 3.03 -5.13 -0.10
C ASP A 65 2.13 -5.10 -1.33
N VAL A 66 1.29 -6.12 -1.46
CA VAL A 66 0.47 -6.35 -2.66
C VAL A 66 -0.93 -5.82 -2.44
N HIS A 67 -1.24 -4.72 -3.10
CA HIS A 67 -2.50 -4.00 -3.03
C HIS A 67 -3.43 -4.46 -4.16
N LEU A 68 -4.49 -5.19 -3.80
CA LEU A 68 -5.40 -5.83 -4.73
C LEU A 68 -6.62 -4.95 -5.03
N MET A 69 -6.55 -4.19 -6.10
CA MET A 69 -7.67 -3.43 -6.69
C MET A 69 -8.34 -4.27 -7.79
N ILE A 70 -8.86 -5.44 -7.41
CA ILE A 70 -9.48 -6.43 -8.30
C ILE A 70 -10.79 -6.97 -7.72
N SER A 71 -11.73 -7.38 -8.58
CA SER A 71 -13.01 -7.95 -8.16
C SER A 71 -13.39 -9.15 -9.04
N PRO A 72 -13.84 -10.29 -8.44
CA PRO A 72 -13.93 -10.57 -7.01
C PRO A 72 -12.57 -10.97 -6.40
N VAL A 73 -12.09 -10.22 -5.42
CA VAL A 73 -10.72 -10.39 -4.87
C VAL A 73 -10.47 -11.75 -4.23
N HIS A 74 -11.49 -12.33 -3.56
CA HIS A 74 -11.36 -13.59 -2.81
C HIS A 74 -10.77 -14.74 -3.64
N LYS A 75 -11.12 -14.81 -4.94
CA LYS A 75 -10.66 -15.88 -5.83
C LYS A 75 -9.17 -15.90 -6.08
N TYR A 76 -8.50 -14.74 -5.96
CA TYR A 76 -7.11 -14.56 -6.36
C TYR A 76 -6.13 -14.43 -5.19
N ILE A 77 -6.61 -14.32 -3.94
CA ILE A 77 -5.77 -14.16 -2.74
C ILE A 77 -4.67 -15.24 -2.68
N LYS A 78 -5.04 -16.51 -2.96
CA LYS A 78 -4.07 -17.61 -2.94
C LYS A 78 -2.99 -17.46 -4.00
N ASP A 79 -3.35 -17.05 -5.21
CA ASP A 79 -2.41 -16.91 -6.33
C ASP A 79 -1.37 -15.82 -6.04
N TYR A 80 -1.79 -14.69 -5.45
CA TYR A 80 -0.86 -13.63 -5.03
C TYR A 80 0.00 -14.02 -3.84
N SER A 81 -0.55 -14.79 -2.90
CA SER A 81 0.23 -15.38 -1.81
C SER A 81 1.33 -16.31 -2.32
N ASP A 82 0.99 -17.21 -3.26
CA ASP A 82 1.93 -18.17 -3.87
C ASP A 82 2.97 -17.46 -4.78
N ALA A 83 2.60 -16.31 -5.33
CA ALA A 83 3.50 -15.48 -6.12
C ALA A 83 4.57 -14.76 -5.29
N GLY A 84 4.41 -14.70 -3.95
CA GLY A 84 5.41 -14.14 -3.05
C GLY A 84 5.01 -12.82 -2.39
N ALA A 85 3.71 -12.49 -2.32
CA ALA A 85 3.21 -11.42 -1.48
C ALA A 85 3.53 -11.69 0.00
N ASP A 86 3.97 -10.69 0.74
CA ASP A 86 4.18 -10.74 2.19
C ASP A 86 3.02 -10.09 2.94
N ILE A 87 2.48 -9.01 2.39
CA ILE A 87 1.27 -8.32 2.83
C ILE A 87 0.27 -8.41 1.68
N ILE A 88 -0.97 -8.75 1.97
CA ILE A 88 -2.08 -8.73 0.99
C ILE A 88 -3.11 -7.75 1.48
N THR A 89 -3.24 -6.64 0.76
CA THR A 89 -4.16 -5.55 1.06
C THR A 89 -5.36 -5.60 0.12
N ILE A 90 -6.56 -5.68 0.68
CA ILE A 90 -7.81 -5.81 -0.06
C ILE A 90 -8.78 -4.69 0.27
N HIS A 91 -9.64 -4.33 -0.70
CA HIS A 91 -10.72 -3.38 -0.50
C HIS A 91 -11.99 -4.09 0.01
N PRO A 92 -12.67 -3.55 1.05
CA PRO A 92 -13.99 -4.03 1.44
C PRO A 92 -15.00 -4.02 0.28
N GLU A 93 -14.86 -3.02 -0.60
CA GLU A 93 -15.72 -2.81 -1.76
C GLU A 93 -15.50 -3.86 -2.88
N ALA A 94 -14.40 -4.59 -2.85
CA ALA A 94 -14.02 -5.60 -3.86
C ALA A 94 -14.48 -7.02 -3.51
N THR A 95 -15.26 -7.20 -2.43
CA THR A 95 -15.69 -8.52 -1.95
C THR A 95 -17.04 -8.49 -1.25
N ASP A 96 -17.87 -9.49 -1.51
CA ASP A 96 -19.14 -9.67 -0.80
C ASP A 96 -18.95 -10.26 0.60
N ASN A 97 -17.76 -10.81 0.90
CA ASN A 97 -17.43 -11.41 2.20
C ASN A 97 -16.01 -11.08 2.64
N LEU A 98 -15.85 -9.89 3.21
CA LEU A 98 -14.56 -9.39 3.71
C LEU A 98 -13.96 -10.30 4.80
N ILE A 99 -14.77 -10.81 5.70
CA ILE A 99 -14.32 -11.68 6.81
C ILE A 99 -13.71 -12.98 6.25
N SER A 100 -14.36 -13.59 5.26
CA SER A 100 -13.83 -14.80 4.61
C SER A 100 -12.50 -14.54 3.92
N SER A 101 -12.37 -13.39 3.24
CA SER A 101 -11.13 -12.99 2.56
C SER A 101 -9.99 -12.76 3.57
N ILE A 102 -10.24 -12.06 4.67
CA ILE A 102 -9.29 -11.86 5.78
C ILE A 102 -8.84 -13.21 6.37
N ASN A 103 -9.80 -14.12 6.65
CA ASN A 103 -9.48 -15.43 7.19
C ASN A 103 -8.64 -16.28 6.22
N LEU A 104 -8.85 -16.15 4.91
CA LEU A 104 -8.03 -16.81 3.90
C LEU A 104 -6.60 -16.28 3.91
N ILE A 105 -6.41 -14.96 3.94
CA ILE A 105 -5.07 -14.32 4.02
C ILE A 105 -4.34 -14.83 5.28
N LYS A 106 -5.03 -14.86 6.42
CA LYS A 106 -4.49 -15.36 7.68
C LYS A 106 -4.08 -16.83 7.59
N LYS A 107 -4.92 -17.70 6.99
CA LYS A 107 -4.63 -19.12 6.77
C LYS A 107 -3.39 -19.35 5.90
N LEU A 108 -3.10 -18.42 4.99
CA LEU A 108 -1.93 -18.44 4.13
C LEU A 108 -0.67 -17.86 4.80
N ASN A 109 -0.75 -17.52 6.10
CA ASN A 109 0.34 -16.92 6.89
C ASN A 109 0.88 -15.62 6.29
N LYS A 110 0.00 -14.81 5.69
CA LYS A 110 0.35 -13.49 5.16
C LYS A 110 -0.16 -12.39 6.08
N LYS A 111 0.51 -11.23 6.06
CA LYS A 111 0.00 -10.05 6.76
C LYS A 111 -1.26 -9.54 6.06
N ILE A 112 -2.21 -9.12 6.88
CA ILE A 112 -3.54 -8.71 6.45
C ILE A 112 -3.60 -7.20 6.35
N GLY A 113 -3.76 -6.68 5.14
CA GLY A 113 -4.05 -5.28 4.87
C GLY A 113 -5.51 -5.09 4.46
N VAL A 114 -6.10 -3.97 4.89
CA VAL A 114 -7.42 -3.51 4.43
C VAL A 114 -7.31 -2.08 3.95
N SER A 115 -7.75 -1.83 2.70
CA SER A 115 -7.71 -0.51 2.06
C SER A 115 -9.07 0.17 2.13
N LEU A 116 -9.08 1.48 2.37
CA LEU A 116 -10.29 2.31 2.39
C LEU A 116 -10.19 3.40 1.33
N ASN A 117 -11.16 3.47 0.42
CA ASN A 117 -11.29 4.58 -0.52
C ASN A 117 -11.49 5.93 0.21
N PRO A 118 -11.26 7.08 -0.45
CA PRO A 118 -11.38 8.38 0.18
C PRO A 118 -12.73 8.62 0.86
N ASP A 119 -13.81 8.14 0.29
CA ASP A 119 -15.20 8.27 0.75
C ASP A 119 -15.70 7.09 1.60
N THR A 120 -14.95 5.99 1.71
CA THR A 120 -15.34 4.84 2.51
C THR A 120 -15.13 5.10 4.01
N SER A 121 -16.18 4.89 4.83
CA SER A 121 -16.11 5.06 6.28
C SER A 121 -15.27 3.96 6.95
N ILE A 122 -14.56 4.33 8.02
CA ILE A 122 -13.84 3.38 8.89
C ILE A 122 -14.81 2.38 9.54
N ASP A 123 -16.07 2.74 9.75
CA ASP A 123 -17.04 1.90 10.44
C ASP A 123 -17.20 0.51 9.81
N ILE A 124 -17.00 0.39 8.49
CA ILE A 124 -17.14 -0.89 7.80
C ILE A 124 -16.03 -1.90 8.19
N ILE A 125 -14.88 -1.42 8.67
CA ILE A 125 -13.76 -2.27 9.11
C ILE A 125 -13.51 -2.22 10.62
N LYS A 126 -14.23 -1.38 11.38
CA LYS A 126 -13.94 -1.11 12.78
C LYS A 126 -13.86 -2.37 13.63
N LYS A 127 -14.80 -3.31 13.43
CA LYS A 127 -14.80 -4.60 14.14
C LYS A 127 -13.65 -5.54 13.72
N LEU A 128 -13.00 -5.27 12.60
CA LEU A 128 -11.92 -6.08 12.04
C LEU A 128 -10.53 -5.56 12.42
N LEU A 129 -10.43 -4.31 12.91
CA LEU A 129 -9.16 -3.69 13.27
C LEU A 129 -8.27 -4.53 14.21
N PRO A 130 -8.81 -5.29 15.18
CA PRO A 130 -7.99 -6.19 16.01
C PRO A 130 -7.35 -7.36 15.24
N SER A 131 -7.84 -7.64 14.02
CA SER A 131 -7.44 -8.80 13.21
C SER A 131 -6.59 -8.43 11.99
N VAL A 132 -6.31 -7.13 11.77
CA VAL A 132 -5.52 -6.66 10.63
C VAL A 132 -4.14 -6.18 11.08
N ASP A 133 -3.16 -6.31 10.19
CA ASP A 133 -1.79 -5.85 10.41
C ASP A 133 -1.56 -4.44 9.82
N LEU A 134 -2.39 -4.04 8.86
CA LEU A 134 -2.24 -2.80 8.12
C LEU A 134 -3.61 -2.26 7.69
N VAL A 135 -3.79 -0.94 7.84
CA VAL A 135 -4.90 -0.20 7.23
C VAL A 135 -4.32 0.80 6.23
N LEU A 136 -4.63 0.60 4.97
CA LEU A 136 -4.27 1.49 3.88
C LEU A 136 -5.36 2.54 3.67
N VAL A 137 -5.01 3.80 3.83
CA VAL A 137 -5.89 4.94 3.51
C VAL A 137 -5.55 5.44 2.11
N MET A 138 -6.47 5.26 1.17
CA MET A 138 -6.34 5.87 -0.15
C MET A 138 -6.52 7.38 -0.05
N SER A 139 -5.53 8.12 -0.50
CA SER A 139 -5.55 9.59 -0.60
C SER A 139 -5.78 10.10 -2.03
N VAL A 140 -6.15 9.19 -2.90
CA VAL A 140 -6.71 9.40 -4.24
C VAL A 140 -7.73 8.30 -4.50
N TYR A 141 -8.59 8.44 -5.52
CA TYR A 141 -9.38 7.30 -5.98
C TYR A 141 -8.45 6.29 -6.69
N PRO A 142 -8.55 4.98 -6.37
CA PRO A 142 -7.66 3.98 -6.96
C PRO A 142 -7.82 3.88 -8.48
N GLY A 143 -6.73 3.46 -9.18
CA GLY A 143 -6.74 3.21 -10.61
C GLY A 143 -5.57 3.82 -11.38
N PHE A 144 -5.08 5.00 -11.03
CA PHE A 144 -3.99 5.66 -11.77
C PHE A 144 -2.97 6.31 -10.83
N GLY A 145 -1.70 6.27 -11.24
CA GLY A 145 -0.63 7.00 -10.57
C GLY A 145 -0.64 8.51 -10.90
N GLY A 146 0.06 9.31 -10.09
CA GLY A 146 0.29 10.74 -10.34
C GLY A 146 -0.92 11.65 -10.08
N GLN A 147 -1.95 11.17 -9.41
CA GLN A 147 -3.11 11.95 -9.00
C GLN A 147 -2.77 12.94 -7.87
N LYS A 148 -3.61 13.97 -7.71
CA LYS A 148 -3.48 14.94 -6.62
C LYS A 148 -4.01 14.37 -5.31
N PHE A 149 -3.24 14.58 -4.24
CA PHE A 149 -3.61 14.23 -2.88
C PHE A 149 -4.95 14.86 -2.46
N ILE A 150 -5.83 14.09 -1.82
CA ILE A 150 -7.12 14.52 -1.27
C ILE A 150 -6.94 14.84 0.22
N PRO A 151 -6.95 16.12 0.65
CA PRO A 151 -6.61 16.51 2.03
C PRO A 151 -7.59 15.99 3.09
N GLU A 152 -8.83 15.75 2.74
CA GLU A 152 -9.92 15.32 3.62
C GLU A 152 -9.62 13.99 4.31
N VAL A 153 -8.82 13.11 3.67
CA VAL A 153 -8.44 11.80 4.22
C VAL A 153 -7.56 11.90 5.48
N VAL A 154 -6.96 13.07 5.72
CA VAL A 154 -6.18 13.33 6.93
C VAL A 154 -7.02 13.12 8.20
N ASN A 155 -8.32 13.43 8.14
CA ASN A 155 -9.23 13.19 9.27
C ASN A 155 -9.42 11.68 9.52
N LYS A 156 -9.51 10.86 8.46
CA LYS A 156 -9.57 9.40 8.55
C LYS A 156 -8.30 8.82 9.20
N ILE A 157 -7.12 9.33 8.84
CA ILE A 157 -5.85 8.93 9.46
C ILE A 157 -5.82 9.24 10.95
N LYS A 158 -6.28 10.45 11.36
CA LYS A 158 -6.38 10.84 12.78
C LYS A 158 -7.34 9.95 13.56
N GLU A 159 -8.47 9.62 12.97
CA GLU A 159 -9.46 8.74 13.58
C GLU A 159 -8.89 7.32 13.78
N LEU A 160 -8.26 6.73 12.77
CA LEU A 160 -7.57 5.43 12.89
C LEU A 160 -6.50 5.45 13.98
N LYS A 161 -5.70 6.52 14.06
CA LYS A 161 -4.71 6.70 15.14
C LYS A 161 -5.38 6.74 16.52
N SER A 162 -6.49 7.48 16.65
CA SER A 162 -7.24 7.59 17.91
C SER A 162 -7.78 6.23 18.35
N ILE A 163 -8.42 5.47 17.45
CA ILE A 163 -8.91 4.13 17.72
C ILE A 163 -7.76 3.21 18.13
N LYS A 164 -6.67 3.19 17.34
CA LYS A 164 -5.48 2.39 17.60
C LYS A 164 -4.92 2.61 19.01
N LEU A 165 -4.82 3.87 19.44
CA LEU A 165 -4.32 4.22 20.78
C LEU A 165 -5.31 3.85 21.88
N LYS A 166 -6.61 4.18 21.69
CA LYS A 166 -7.67 3.91 22.68
C LYS A 166 -7.86 2.42 22.95
N GLU A 167 -7.78 1.60 21.91
CA GLU A 167 -8.02 0.17 21.98
C GLU A 167 -6.71 -0.67 22.03
N ASN A 168 -5.52 0.00 22.13
CA ASN A 168 -4.20 -0.62 22.17
C ASN A 168 -3.96 -1.60 21.00
N LEU A 169 -4.38 -1.23 19.80
CA LEU A 169 -4.23 -2.04 18.59
C LEU A 169 -2.85 -1.86 17.96
N LYS A 170 -2.40 -2.83 17.16
CA LYS A 170 -1.01 -2.88 16.64
C LYS A 170 -0.89 -2.84 15.11
N PHE A 171 -1.92 -2.44 14.39
CA PHE A 171 -1.84 -2.31 12.93
C PHE A 171 -1.01 -1.09 12.51
N ASP A 172 -0.36 -1.18 11.36
CA ASP A 172 0.27 -0.03 10.70
C ASP A 172 -0.80 0.81 9.97
N ILE A 173 -0.59 2.12 9.89
CA ILE A 173 -1.42 3.04 9.09
C ILE A 173 -0.58 3.46 7.88
N GLU A 174 -0.99 2.99 6.72
CA GLU A 174 -0.39 3.29 5.44
C GLU A 174 -1.22 4.31 4.68
N VAL A 175 -0.57 5.14 3.88
CA VAL A 175 -1.25 6.12 3.02
C VAL A 175 -0.72 6.00 1.60
N ASP A 176 -1.64 5.85 0.64
CA ASP A 176 -1.33 5.77 -0.79
C ASP A 176 -2.14 6.78 -1.61
N GLY A 177 -1.44 7.47 -2.49
CA GLY A 177 -1.99 8.39 -3.46
C GLY A 177 -1.46 9.81 -3.35
N GLY A 178 -0.70 10.25 -4.36
CA GLY A 178 -0.20 11.61 -4.47
C GLY A 178 0.74 12.07 -3.35
N ILE A 179 1.39 11.13 -2.65
CA ILE A 179 2.32 11.46 -1.56
C ILE A 179 3.59 12.07 -2.13
N ASP A 180 3.92 13.27 -1.61
CA ASP A 180 5.09 14.04 -1.97
C ASP A 180 5.82 14.59 -0.72
N PHE A 181 6.86 15.42 -0.94
CA PHE A 181 7.69 15.98 0.16
C PHE A 181 6.93 16.97 1.04
N ASP A 182 5.85 17.57 0.56
CA ASP A 182 5.09 18.59 1.28
C ASP A 182 3.99 17.92 2.13
N ASN A 183 3.17 17.07 1.50
CA ASN A 183 2.03 16.45 2.17
C ASN A 183 2.41 15.25 3.07
N SER A 184 3.58 14.63 2.86
CA SER A 184 4.08 13.54 3.70
C SER A 184 4.16 13.92 5.18
N LYS A 185 4.62 15.14 5.50
CA LYS A 185 4.66 15.66 6.88
C LYS A 185 3.27 15.71 7.51
N LEU A 186 2.28 16.11 6.73
CA LEU A 186 0.90 16.23 7.18
C LEU A 186 0.31 14.87 7.57
N VAL A 187 0.49 13.85 6.71
CA VAL A 187 -0.06 12.51 6.97
C VAL A 187 0.68 11.78 8.11
N VAL A 188 2.00 11.95 8.23
CA VAL A 188 2.79 11.42 9.36
C VAL A 188 2.35 12.03 10.68
N LYS A 189 2.18 13.35 10.75
CA LYS A 189 1.66 14.04 11.94
C LYS A 189 0.25 13.53 12.31
N ALA A 190 -0.56 13.25 11.31
CA ALA A 190 -1.90 12.68 11.51
C ALA A 190 -1.85 11.26 12.09
N GLY A 191 -0.81 10.46 11.81
CA GLY A 191 -0.63 9.13 12.37
C GLY A 191 -0.17 8.05 11.41
N ALA A 192 0.03 8.37 10.14
CA ALA A 192 0.62 7.43 9.18
C ALA A 192 2.05 7.06 9.58
N ASN A 193 2.42 5.81 9.38
CA ASN A 193 3.76 5.30 9.63
C ASN A 193 4.34 4.53 8.43
N ILE A 194 3.55 4.30 7.38
CA ILE A 194 4.00 3.82 6.08
C ILE A 194 3.52 4.82 5.01
N LEU A 195 4.43 5.21 4.12
CA LEU A 195 4.15 6.11 3.01
C LEU A 195 4.34 5.39 1.69
N VAL A 196 3.26 5.22 0.92
CA VAL A 196 3.34 4.78 -0.47
C VAL A 196 3.59 6.01 -1.34
N SER A 197 4.64 5.95 -2.14
CA SER A 197 4.95 7.04 -3.06
C SER A 197 5.57 6.49 -4.35
N GLY A 198 4.98 6.83 -5.47
CA GLY A 198 5.47 6.44 -6.79
C GLY A 198 6.16 7.59 -7.49
N THR A 199 5.38 8.49 -8.10
CA THR A 199 5.87 9.61 -8.92
C THR A 199 6.94 10.44 -8.22
N THR A 200 6.80 10.70 -6.93
CA THR A 200 7.80 11.47 -6.17
C THR A 200 9.14 10.73 -6.13
N ILE A 201 9.14 9.44 -5.87
CA ILE A 201 10.37 8.64 -5.78
C ILE A 201 11.05 8.51 -7.15
N PHE A 202 10.28 8.20 -8.20
CA PHE A 202 10.85 7.89 -9.52
C PHE A 202 11.15 9.12 -10.39
N LYS A 203 10.47 10.28 -10.16
CA LYS A 203 10.56 11.43 -11.07
C LYS A 203 11.15 12.70 -10.45
N LYS A 204 11.00 12.93 -9.14
CA LYS A 204 11.56 14.15 -8.50
C LYS A 204 13.09 14.07 -8.44
N ASN A 205 13.72 15.25 -8.32
CA ASN A 205 15.18 15.37 -8.28
C ASN A 205 15.88 14.62 -9.43
N ASN A 206 15.35 14.75 -10.66
CA ASN A 206 15.85 14.06 -11.86
C ASN A 206 15.91 12.53 -11.71
N GLY A 207 14.94 11.93 -11.01
CA GLY A 207 14.86 10.48 -10.79
C GLY A 207 15.89 9.94 -9.78
N ASN A 208 16.44 10.79 -8.92
CA ASN A 208 17.35 10.32 -7.86
C ASN A 208 16.59 9.61 -6.75
N ILE A 209 16.34 8.31 -6.94
CA ILE A 209 15.56 7.44 -6.04
C ILE A 209 16.08 7.52 -4.60
N LYS A 210 17.40 7.39 -4.39
CA LYS A 210 18.00 7.40 -3.06
C LYS A 210 17.72 8.70 -2.32
N LYS A 211 17.99 9.85 -2.96
CA LYS A 211 17.72 11.17 -2.39
C LYS A 211 16.24 11.35 -2.06
N ASN A 212 15.35 10.87 -2.94
CA ASN A 212 13.91 11.02 -2.75
C ASN A 212 13.40 10.20 -1.56
N ILE A 213 13.90 8.96 -1.38
CA ILE A 213 13.60 8.12 -0.21
C ILE A 213 14.17 8.75 1.07
N GLU A 214 15.41 9.26 1.05
CA GLU A 214 16.03 9.91 2.21
C GLU A 214 15.22 11.14 2.67
N ILE A 215 14.74 11.97 1.75
CA ILE A 215 13.89 13.13 2.09
C ILE A 215 12.58 12.65 2.75
N LEU A 216 11.91 11.65 2.20
CA LEU A 216 10.66 11.11 2.77
C LEU A 216 10.89 10.45 4.15
N LYS A 217 12.07 9.89 4.42
CA LYS A 217 12.42 9.30 5.72
C LYS A 217 12.82 10.31 6.79
N SER A 218 13.20 11.52 6.39
CA SER A 218 13.67 12.57 7.30
C SER A 218 12.56 13.38 7.97
N ILE A 219 11.31 12.97 7.82
CA ILE A 219 10.10 13.66 8.29
C ILE A 219 9.84 13.42 9.78
#